data_7cfadc40680df228d10dd61f96f35618
#
_entry.id   7cfadc40680df228d10dd61f96f35618
#
_cell.length_a   1.000
_cell.length_b   1.000
_cell.length_c   1.000
_cell.angle_alpha   90.00
_cell.angle_beta   90.00
_cell.angle_gamma   90.00
#
_symmetry.space_group_name_H-M   'P 1'
#
loop_
_entity.id
_entity.type
_entity.pdbx_description
1 polymer ?
#
loop_
_entity_poly.entity_id
_entity_poly.type
_entity_poly.pdbx_seq_one_letter_code
_entity_poly.pdbx_strand_id
1 'polypeptide(L)'
;MKKFLKWFKNSTKIKRWLFLILIGIVLACFGFSKILVTDKLELKDLIEIILTFVAGFVFLVIGIVFIQRRTLEIVIEKNQIQLNKESGKSGITDLVSEKGIYKKGPKIVVIGGGTGLNNILAGLKKYTSNLTAIISVTSYGEEKSKAQKELKLQPADNLKDGIIALANSSKSMGALMNYRFKEGKLKDFSFADIYLSAMQNIYGDFANSIEKTNEILSITGNVLPITLDEMNICAELQDGTIITQRSKIAQTVQDKVTKINRVYLNPANCKTAPGVLEAIKEADAIIIGPGSIYTDVIPNLLVKNVAKTIRESKALKIYLSNIMTEPGQTDDYSVSEHINSIVEHCGKGIVNFCISDLGEIVPEYIRKYNLMGSSTVEIDSDKIKGEN
;
A
#
# COMPACT_ATOMS: atom_id res chain seq x y z
N MET A 1 20.68 -4.56 29.06
CA MET A 1 19.42 -4.99 29.72
C MET A 1 18.17 -4.37 29.12
N LYS A 2 18.04 -3.03 28.93
CA LYS A 2 16.87 -2.36 28.33
C LYS A 2 16.52 -2.82 26.89
N LYS A 3 17.52 -3.19 26.05
CA LYS A 3 17.30 -3.71 24.68
C LYS A 3 16.71 -5.13 24.68
N PHE A 4 17.10 -5.97 25.62
CA PHE A 4 16.60 -7.34 25.77
C PHE A 4 15.13 -7.36 26.22
N LEU A 5 14.76 -6.45 27.12
CA LEU A 5 13.38 -6.26 27.57
C LEU A 5 12.44 -5.75 26.47
N LYS A 6 12.95 -4.92 25.53
CA LYS A 6 12.19 -4.47 24.35
C LYS A 6 11.86 -5.62 23.40
N TRP A 7 12.80 -6.56 23.21
CA TRP A 7 12.61 -7.78 22.42
C TRP A 7 11.52 -8.70 23.03
N PHE A 8 11.45 -8.75 24.37
CA PHE A 8 10.45 -9.54 25.10
C PHE A 8 9.04 -8.91 25.06
N LYS A 9 8.94 -7.59 24.91
CA LYS A 9 7.67 -6.85 24.94
C LYS A 9 6.88 -6.98 23.63
N ASN A 10 7.55 -7.24 22.52
CA ASN A 10 6.92 -7.37 21.21
C ASN A 10 6.48 -8.81 20.95
N SER A 11 5.26 -8.96 20.44
CA SER A 11 4.55 -10.23 20.25
C SER A 11 5.11 -11.07 19.09
N THR A 12 6.37 -11.41 19.14
CA THR A 12 6.90 -12.49 18.33
C THR A 12 6.48 -13.81 18.99
N LYS A 13 6.00 -14.77 18.20
CA LYS A 13 5.65 -16.13 18.70
C LYS A 13 6.81 -16.83 19.41
N ILE A 14 7.99 -16.22 19.45
CA ILE A 14 9.23 -16.65 20.12
C ILE A 14 9.03 -16.87 21.64
N LYS A 15 8.13 -16.10 22.30
CA LYS A 15 7.84 -16.29 23.73
C LYS A 15 7.37 -17.69 24.07
N ARG A 16 6.60 -18.34 23.19
CA ARG A 16 6.12 -19.71 23.40
C ARG A 16 7.26 -20.73 23.37
N TRP A 17 8.24 -20.50 22.51
CA TRP A 17 9.39 -21.39 22.34
C TRP A 17 10.40 -21.20 23.47
N LEU A 18 10.60 -19.96 23.95
CA LEU A 18 11.38 -19.67 25.14
C LEU A 18 10.77 -20.31 26.39
N PHE A 19 9.45 -20.30 26.50
CA PHE A 19 8.74 -20.98 27.59
C PHE A 19 8.95 -22.50 27.54
N LEU A 20 8.97 -23.11 26.36
CA LEU A 20 9.29 -24.53 26.19
C LEU A 20 10.71 -24.87 26.61
N ILE A 21 11.69 -24.02 26.27
CA ILE A 21 13.09 -24.20 26.77
C ILE A 21 13.16 -24.12 28.29
N LEU A 22 12.44 -23.14 28.86
CA LEU A 22 12.39 -23.00 30.32
C LEU A 22 11.83 -24.26 31.01
N ILE A 23 10.73 -24.82 30.46
CA ILE A 23 10.15 -26.07 30.96
C ILE A 23 11.18 -27.21 30.83
N GLY A 24 11.87 -27.30 29.68
CA GLY A 24 12.92 -28.31 29.47
C GLY A 24 14.04 -28.23 30.51
N ILE A 25 14.50 -27.02 30.84
CA ILE A 25 15.52 -26.80 31.89
C ILE A 25 14.98 -27.21 33.25
N VAL A 26 13.77 -26.82 33.63
CA VAL A 26 13.15 -27.17 34.91
C VAL A 26 12.99 -28.67 35.05
N LEU A 27 12.58 -29.39 34.02
CA LEU A 27 12.47 -30.85 34.02
C LEU A 27 13.84 -31.51 34.18
N ALA A 28 14.86 -31.01 33.49
CA ALA A 28 16.23 -31.52 33.63
C ALA A 28 16.79 -31.30 35.06
N CYS A 29 16.57 -30.11 35.62
CA CYS A 29 16.97 -29.82 37.02
C CYS A 29 16.22 -30.70 38.04
N PHE A 30 14.94 -30.97 37.81
CA PHE A 30 14.13 -31.84 38.65
C PHE A 30 14.63 -33.29 38.59
N GLY A 31 14.92 -33.83 37.41
CA GLY A 31 15.54 -35.15 37.25
C GLY A 31 16.90 -35.24 37.98
N PHE A 32 17.74 -34.21 37.85
CA PHE A 32 19.04 -34.14 38.55
C PHE A 32 18.89 -34.06 40.06
N SER A 33 17.96 -33.26 40.56
CA SER A 33 17.68 -33.15 42.01
C SER A 33 17.25 -34.50 42.62
N LYS A 34 16.47 -35.31 41.86
CA LYS A 34 16.01 -36.62 42.33
C LYS A 34 17.15 -37.61 42.46
N ILE A 35 18.18 -37.54 41.61
CA ILE A 35 19.39 -38.34 41.72
C ILE A 35 20.17 -38.02 43.02
N LEU A 36 20.23 -36.74 43.40
CA LEU A 36 20.97 -36.30 44.60
C LEU A 36 20.27 -36.60 45.91
N VAL A 37 18.96 -36.77 45.91
CA VAL A 37 18.16 -36.94 47.15
C VAL A 37 17.88 -38.41 47.47
N THR A 38 17.99 -39.30 46.48
CA THR A 38 17.61 -40.72 46.65
C THR A 38 18.82 -41.58 47.03
N ASP A 39 18.90 -42.02 48.29
CA ASP A 39 20.00 -42.86 48.83
C ASP A 39 19.99 -44.32 48.32
N LYS A 40 18.83 -44.83 47.91
CA LYS A 40 18.68 -46.16 47.26
C LYS A 40 17.80 -46.05 46.04
N LEU A 41 18.38 -46.18 44.85
CA LEU A 41 17.70 -46.17 43.58
C LEU A 41 16.98 -47.50 43.33
N GLU A 42 15.67 -47.51 43.43
CA GLU A 42 14.84 -48.61 42.91
C GLU A 42 14.67 -48.49 41.39
N LEU A 43 14.42 -49.61 40.74
CA LEU A 43 14.23 -49.64 39.29
C LEU A 43 13.15 -48.65 38.79
N LYS A 44 12.15 -48.40 39.61
CA LYS A 44 11.04 -47.49 39.34
C LYS A 44 11.50 -46.01 39.33
N ASP A 45 12.37 -45.66 40.30
CA ASP A 45 12.94 -44.30 40.38
C ASP A 45 13.88 -44.03 39.20
N LEU A 46 14.66 -45.03 38.78
CA LEU A 46 15.53 -44.92 37.62
C LEU A 46 14.76 -44.68 36.34
N ILE A 47 13.63 -45.38 36.10
CA ILE A 47 12.77 -45.19 34.95
C ILE A 47 12.18 -43.76 34.96
N GLU A 48 11.71 -43.26 36.10
CA GLU A 48 11.10 -41.93 36.20
C GLU A 48 12.14 -40.82 35.95
N ILE A 49 13.37 -40.98 36.46
CA ILE A 49 14.48 -40.06 36.20
C ILE A 49 14.83 -40.03 34.72
N ILE A 50 14.96 -41.18 34.06
CA ILE A 50 15.25 -41.25 32.61
C ILE A 50 14.14 -40.58 31.82
N LEU A 51 12.89 -40.84 32.17
CA LEU A 51 11.73 -40.29 31.46
C LEU A 51 11.64 -38.75 31.58
N THR A 52 11.95 -38.21 32.78
CA THR A 52 12.02 -36.74 33.01
C THR A 52 13.17 -36.09 32.26
N PHE A 53 14.36 -36.72 32.18
CA PHE A 53 15.48 -36.23 31.39
C PHE A 53 15.18 -36.25 29.91
N VAL A 54 14.62 -37.34 29.37
CA VAL A 54 14.23 -37.45 27.95
C VAL A 54 13.19 -36.41 27.61
N ALA A 55 12.15 -36.22 28.42
CA ALA A 55 11.14 -35.19 28.22
C ALA A 55 11.76 -33.78 28.24
N GLY A 56 12.61 -33.48 29.24
CA GLY A 56 13.32 -32.20 29.33
C GLY A 56 14.20 -31.93 28.12
N PHE A 57 14.93 -32.93 27.65
CA PHE A 57 15.77 -32.84 26.44
C PHE A 57 14.94 -32.62 25.18
N VAL A 58 13.84 -33.32 25.01
CA VAL A 58 12.94 -33.15 23.87
C VAL A 58 12.38 -31.70 23.82
N PHE A 59 11.93 -31.16 24.97
CA PHE A 59 11.43 -29.78 25.01
C PHE A 59 12.54 -28.76 24.72
N LEU A 60 13.77 -28.98 25.16
CA LEU A 60 14.92 -28.14 24.86
C LEU A 60 15.22 -28.14 23.35
N VAL A 61 15.31 -29.34 22.75
CA VAL A 61 15.60 -29.48 21.31
C VAL A 61 14.51 -28.81 20.46
N ILE A 62 13.23 -29.10 20.75
CA ILE A 62 12.11 -28.49 20.05
C ILE A 62 12.17 -26.96 20.17
N GLY A 63 12.37 -26.42 21.39
CA GLY A 63 12.45 -24.99 21.61
C GLY A 63 13.59 -24.32 20.83
N ILE A 64 14.80 -24.94 20.86
CA ILE A 64 15.96 -24.43 20.12
C ILE A 64 15.77 -24.48 18.62
N VAL A 65 15.30 -25.61 18.07
CA VAL A 65 15.07 -25.77 16.62
C VAL A 65 14.07 -24.76 16.08
N PHE A 66 12.95 -24.56 16.79
CA PHE A 66 11.96 -23.58 16.38
C PHE A 66 12.43 -22.13 16.52
N ILE A 67 13.23 -21.81 17.54
CA ILE A 67 13.86 -20.48 17.66
C ILE A 67 14.85 -20.26 16.53
N GLN A 68 15.72 -21.23 16.22
CA GLN A 68 16.69 -21.15 15.14
C GLN A 68 16.00 -20.99 13.78
N ARG A 69 15.00 -21.83 13.49
CA ARG A 69 14.21 -21.74 12.26
C ARG A 69 13.59 -20.35 12.09
N ARG A 70 13.00 -19.81 13.16
CA ARG A 70 12.38 -18.48 13.13
C ARG A 70 13.42 -17.36 13.00
N THR A 71 14.57 -17.49 13.61
CA THR A 71 15.69 -16.54 13.48
C THR A 71 16.26 -16.57 12.06
N LEU A 72 16.41 -17.77 11.48
CA LEU A 72 16.83 -17.94 10.09
C LEU A 72 15.84 -17.33 9.09
N GLU A 73 14.54 -17.55 9.26
CA GLU A 73 13.50 -16.90 8.43
C GLU A 73 13.64 -15.37 8.46
N ILE A 74 13.88 -14.79 9.65
CA ILE A 74 14.05 -13.35 9.81
C ILE A 74 15.37 -12.86 9.18
N VAL A 75 16.46 -13.62 9.28
CA VAL A 75 17.78 -13.27 8.75
C VAL A 75 17.81 -13.40 7.21
N ILE A 76 17.22 -14.45 6.65
CA ILE A 76 17.14 -14.65 5.17
C ILE A 76 16.35 -13.53 4.55
N GLU A 77 15.20 -13.20 5.12
CA GLU A 77 14.37 -12.08 4.68
C GLU A 77 15.08 -10.72 4.83
N LYS A 78 16.01 -10.60 5.79
CA LYS A 78 16.86 -9.42 5.98
C LYS A 78 17.98 -9.30 4.94
N ASN A 79 18.62 -10.39 4.56
CA ASN A 79 19.69 -10.35 3.55
C ASN A 79 19.16 -9.87 2.19
N GLN A 80 17.88 -10.11 1.87
CA GLN A 80 17.23 -9.49 0.72
C GLN A 80 17.03 -7.98 0.89
N ILE A 81 16.92 -7.49 2.14
CA ILE A 81 16.73 -6.06 2.46
C ILE A 81 18.09 -5.34 2.62
N GLN A 82 19.15 -6.03 3.05
CA GLN A 82 20.47 -5.42 3.33
C GLN A 82 21.30 -5.09 2.07
N LEU A 83 20.99 -5.63 0.91
CA LEU A 83 21.54 -5.15 -0.34
C LEU A 83 21.15 -3.68 -0.63
N ASN A 84 20.30 -3.07 0.20
CA ASN A 84 19.74 -1.73 0.01
C ASN A 84 20.00 -0.71 1.13
N LYS A 85 20.77 -1.03 2.18
CA LYS A 85 21.12 -0.05 3.22
C LYS A 85 22.62 0.02 3.45
N GLU A 86 23.27 0.92 2.76
CA GLU A 86 24.45 1.59 3.30
C GLU A 86 24.03 2.40 4.53
N SER A 87 24.77 2.15 5.62
CA SER A 87 24.82 2.85 6.90
C SER A 87 23.68 2.61 7.91
N GLY A 88 24.07 1.97 9.00
CA GLY A 88 23.38 1.98 10.29
C GLY A 88 23.34 0.62 10.99
N LYS A 89 24.19 0.44 11.98
CA LYS A 89 24.19 -0.71 12.88
C LYS A 89 22.87 -0.84 13.64
N SER A 90 21.86 -1.49 13.07
CA SER A 90 20.72 -1.95 13.85
C SER A 90 20.88 -3.42 14.18
N GLY A 91 20.79 -3.77 15.47
CA GLY A 91 20.94 -5.14 15.95
C GLY A 91 19.77 -6.03 15.53
N ILE A 92 19.98 -7.34 15.50
CA ILE A 92 18.94 -8.36 15.19
C ILE A 92 17.68 -8.14 16.06
N THR A 93 17.83 -7.66 17.29
CA THR A 93 16.74 -7.34 18.21
C THR A 93 15.84 -6.20 17.75
N ASP A 94 16.43 -5.18 17.11
CA ASP A 94 15.67 -4.02 16.61
C ASP A 94 14.83 -4.43 15.38
N LEU A 95 15.35 -5.32 14.54
CA LEU A 95 14.67 -5.83 13.34
C LEU A 95 13.51 -6.78 13.65
N VAL A 96 13.70 -7.68 14.63
CA VAL A 96 12.62 -8.57 15.10
C VAL A 96 11.50 -7.75 15.74
N SER A 97 11.88 -6.71 16.47
CA SER A 97 10.98 -5.74 17.09
C SER A 97 10.20 -4.95 16.06
N GLU A 98 10.88 -4.38 15.04
CA GLU A 98 10.25 -3.62 13.95
C GLU A 98 9.28 -4.48 13.14
N LYS A 99 9.66 -5.68 12.69
CA LYS A 99 8.74 -6.55 11.93
C LYS A 99 7.51 -6.98 12.73
N GLY A 100 7.67 -7.19 14.04
CA GLY A 100 6.54 -7.50 14.92
C GLY A 100 5.55 -6.33 15.01
N ILE A 101 6.03 -5.10 14.99
CA ILE A 101 5.22 -3.88 15.01
C ILE A 101 4.53 -3.68 13.65
N TYR A 102 5.26 -3.82 12.53
CA TYR A 102 4.71 -3.62 11.19
C TYR A 102 3.61 -4.63 10.82
N LYS A 103 3.78 -5.91 11.17
CA LYS A 103 2.74 -6.94 10.96
C LYS A 103 1.49 -6.75 11.83
N LYS A 104 1.57 -5.93 12.89
CA LYS A 104 0.46 -5.59 13.79
C LYS A 104 -0.04 -4.16 13.62
N GLY A 105 0.53 -3.44 12.69
CA GLY A 105 0.09 -2.10 12.33
C GLY A 105 -1.36 -2.09 11.81
N PRO A 106 -2.02 -0.92 11.80
CA PRO A 106 -3.37 -0.78 11.29
C PRO A 106 -3.46 -1.20 9.82
N LYS A 107 -4.61 -1.73 9.43
CA LYS A 107 -4.96 -2.00 8.04
C LYS A 107 -5.31 -0.67 7.38
N ILE A 108 -4.46 -0.19 6.49
CA ILE A 108 -4.65 1.08 5.79
C ILE A 108 -4.94 0.79 4.32
N VAL A 109 -6.04 1.33 3.84
CA VAL A 109 -6.36 1.35 2.40
C VAL A 109 -6.10 2.75 1.87
N VAL A 110 -5.39 2.86 0.75
CA VAL A 110 -5.15 4.14 0.06
C VAL A 110 -5.76 4.05 -1.34
N ILE A 111 -6.64 4.99 -1.67
CA ILE A 111 -7.36 5.02 -2.96
C ILE A 111 -6.97 6.29 -3.69
N GLY A 112 -6.39 6.16 -4.87
CA GLY A 112 -5.98 7.33 -5.64
C GLY A 112 -5.18 6.98 -6.90
N GLY A 113 -4.41 7.96 -7.38
CA GLY A 113 -3.56 7.83 -8.56
C GLY A 113 -2.46 8.88 -8.61
N GLY A 114 -1.64 8.79 -9.67
CA GLY A 114 -0.58 9.75 -9.93
C GLY A 114 0.64 9.68 -8.98
N THR A 115 1.57 10.59 -9.17
CA THR A 115 2.87 10.60 -8.48
C THR A 115 2.77 10.87 -6.98
N GLY A 116 1.76 11.65 -6.55
CA GLY A 116 1.52 11.95 -5.13
C GLY A 116 1.23 10.70 -4.32
N LEU A 117 0.42 9.78 -4.87
CA LEU A 117 0.11 8.50 -4.24
C LEU A 117 1.37 7.69 -3.94
N ASN A 118 2.32 7.64 -4.88
CA ASN A 118 3.56 6.89 -4.72
C ASN A 118 4.40 7.37 -3.54
N ASN A 119 4.43 8.69 -3.29
CA ASN A 119 5.13 9.28 -2.15
C ASN A 119 4.48 8.88 -0.83
N ILE A 120 3.15 8.91 -0.77
CA ILE A 120 2.39 8.49 0.42
C ILE A 120 2.61 7.00 0.70
N LEU A 121 2.51 6.14 -0.31
CA LEU A 121 2.75 4.70 -0.17
C LEU A 121 4.17 4.41 0.32
N ALA A 122 5.18 5.08 -0.26
CA ALA A 122 6.59 4.95 0.16
C ALA A 122 6.82 5.44 1.61
N GLY A 123 6.03 6.40 2.08
CA GLY A 123 6.00 6.84 3.48
C GLY A 123 5.33 5.80 4.39
N LEU A 124 4.10 5.42 4.09
CA LEU A 124 3.26 4.55 4.92
C LEU A 124 3.85 3.14 5.11
N LYS A 125 4.50 2.57 4.09
CA LYS A 125 5.14 1.25 4.20
C LYS A 125 6.21 1.15 5.30
N LYS A 126 6.68 2.30 5.82
CA LYS A 126 7.62 2.35 6.95
C LYS A 126 6.93 2.16 8.31
N TYR A 127 5.60 2.30 8.36
CA TYR A 127 4.82 2.25 9.59
C TYR A 127 3.93 1.01 9.71
N THR A 128 3.42 0.51 8.59
CA THR A 128 2.61 -0.72 8.56
C THR A 128 2.91 -1.56 7.32
N SER A 129 2.82 -2.88 7.46
CA SER A 129 2.83 -3.81 6.33
C SER A 129 1.39 -4.20 5.91
N ASN A 130 0.37 -3.80 6.67
CA ASN A 130 -1.03 -4.03 6.34
C ASN A 130 -1.58 -2.89 5.47
N LEU A 131 -0.88 -2.62 4.36
CA LEU A 131 -1.16 -1.52 3.45
C LEU A 131 -1.74 -2.06 2.14
N THR A 132 -2.89 -1.56 1.72
CA THR A 132 -3.48 -1.89 0.42
C THR A 132 -3.63 -0.62 -0.39
N ALA A 133 -2.93 -0.54 -1.51
CA ALA A 133 -3.09 0.53 -2.50
C ALA A 133 -4.12 0.11 -3.55
N ILE A 134 -5.21 0.84 -3.65
CA ILE A 134 -6.25 0.68 -4.67
C ILE A 134 -6.03 1.79 -5.70
N ILE A 135 -5.62 1.41 -6.90
CA ILE A 135 -5.07 2.34 -7.88
C ILE A 135 -5.98 2.44 -9.10
N SER A 136 -6.12 3.68 -9.57
CA SER A 136 -6.90 3.97 -10.75
C SER A 136 -6.29 3.36 -12.00
N VAL A 137 -7.16 2.82 -12.86
CA VAL A 137 -6.85 2.33 -14.20
C VAL A 137 -7.52 3.28 -15.20
N THR A 138 -7.14 4.56 -15.13
CA THR A 138 -7.89 5.67 -15.78
C THR A 138 -7.46 5.96 -17.21
N SER A 139 -6.57 5.18 -17.78
CA SER A 139 -6.10 5.36 -19.16
C SER A 139 -6.96 4.65 -20.21
N TYR A 140 -8.07 4.05 -19.82
CA TYR A 140 -9.04 3.53 -20.77
C TYR A 140 -9.70 4.68 -21.54
N GLY A 141 -9.89 4.48 -22.86
CA GLY A 141 -10.45 5.51 -23.73
C GLY A 141 -9.45 6.54 -24.26
N GLU A 142 -8.23 6.51 -23.78
CA GLU A 142 -7.12 7.27 -24.33
C GLU A 142 -6.50 6.57 -25.55
N GLU A 143 -5.73 7.31 -26.36
CA GLU A 143 -4.92 6.66 -27.38
C GLU A 143 -3.92 5.71 -26.73
N LYS A 144 -4.12 4.41 -27.00
CA LYS A 144 -3.19 3.37 -26.52
C LYS A 144 -1.76 3.69 -26.99
N SER A 145 -0.83 3.67 -26.05
CA SER A 145 0.59 3.80 -26.40
C SER A 145 0.99 2.67 -27.36
N LYS A 146 2.12 2.87 -28.06
CA LYS A 146 2.67 1.83 -28.94
C LYS A 146 2.83 0.49 -28.20
N ALA A 147 3.36 0.53 -26.96
CA ALA A 147 3.53 -0.65 -26.13
C ALA A 147 2.19 -1.33 -25.81
N GLN A 148 1.16 -0.58 -25.44
CA GLN A 148 -0.18 -1.12 -25.15
C GLN A 148 -0.84 -1.75 -26.38
N LYS A 149 -0.64 -1.17 -27.59
CA LYS A 149 -1.18 -1.72 -28.84
C LYS A 149 -0.44 -3.02 -29.24
N GLU A 150 0.89 -3.00 -29.25
CA GLU A 150 1.70 -4.13 -29.73
C GLU A 150 1.73 -5.29 -28.72
N LEU A 151 1.78 -5.01 -27.41
CA LEU A 151 1.84 -6.01 -26.36
C LEU A 151 0.47 -6.40 -25.81
N LYS A 152 -0.62 -5.81 -26.31
CA LYS A 152 -2.01 -6.01 -25.84
C LYS A 152 -2.17 -5.79 -24.34
N LEU A 153 -1.40 -4.85 -23.79
CA LEU A 153 -1.42 -4.53 -22.36
C LEU A 153 -2.63 -3.67 -22.01
N GLN A 154 -3.17 -3.92 -20.83
CA GLN A 154 -4.07 -2.97 -20.19
C GLN A 154 -3.29 -1.75 -19.70
N PRO A 155 -3.95 -0.57 -19.60
CA PRO A 155 -3.32 0.62 -19.03
C PRO A 155 -2.89 0.36 -17.59
N ALA A 156 -1.60 0.35 -17.33
CA ALA A 156 -1.06 -0.05 -16.03
C ALA A 156 -0.04 0.95 -15.45
N ASP A 157 0.09 2.15 -16.02
CA ASP A 157 1.14 3.09 -15.62
C ASP A 157 1.04 3.45 -14.13
N ASN A 158 -0.11 3.86 -13.63
CA ASN A 158 -0.31 4.16 -12.21
C ASN A 158 -0.08 2.92 -11.33
N LEU A 159 -0.52 1.74 -11.80
CA LEU A 159 -0.41 0.49 -11.08
C LEU A 159 1.06 0.06 -10.93
N LYS A 160 1.82 0.14 -12.02
CA LYS A 160 3.27 -0.08 -12.06
C LYS A 160 3.99 0.79 -11.04
N ASP A 161 3.68 2.08 -11.03
CA ASP A 161 4.30 3.03 -10.14
C ASP A 161 3.97 2.76 -8.67
N GLY A 162 2.74 2.37 -8.37
CA GLY A 162 2.32 1.94 -7.03
C GLY A 162 3.05 0.67 -6.56
N ILE A 163 3.21 -0.31 -7.44
CA ILE A 163 4.00 -1.52 -7.16
C ILE A 163 5.45 -1.15 -6.83
N ILE A 164 6.08 -0.28 -7.64
CA ILE A 164 7.45 0.18 -7.42
C ILE A 164 7.56 0.93 -6.08
N ALA A 165 6.59 1.78 -5.74
CA ALA A 165 6.57 2.53 -4.48
C ALA A 165 6.52 1.61 -3.25
N LEU A 166 5.78 0.50 -3.33
CA LEU A 166 5.68 -0.50 -2.26
C LEU A 166 6.78 -1.57 -2.30
N ALA A 167 7.49 -1.71 -3.41
CA ALA A 167 8.54 -2.70 -3.55
C ALA A 167 9.64 -2.51 -2.50
N ASN A 168 10.12 -3.63 -1.96
CA ASN A 168 11.32 -3.69 -1.11
C ASN A 168 12.59 -3.91 -1.93
N SER A 169 12.48 -3.75 -3.23
CA SER A 169 13.58 -3.89 -4.18
C SER A 169 14.57 -2.73 -4.11
N SER A 170 15.76 -2.95 -4.63
CA SER A 170 16.81 -1.93 -4.70
C SER A 170 16.36 -0.73 -5.55
N LYS A 171 16.99 0.42 -5.32
CA LYS A 171 16.85 1.60 -6.21
C LYS A 171 17.10 1.23 -7.67
N SER A 172 18.00 0.26 -7.93
CA SER A 172 18.31 -0.27 -9.25
C SER A 172 17.12 -0.96 -9.91
N MET A 173 16.27 -1.68 -9.15
CA MET A 173 15.05 -2.31 -9.69
C MET A 173 14.03 -1.25 -10.10
N GLY A 174 13.83 -0.21 -9.31
CA GLY A 174 12.97 0.92 -9.67
C GLY A 174 13.47 1.63 -10.94
N ALA A 175 14.78 1.87 -11.05
CA ALA A 175 15.40 2.43 -12.25
C ALA A 175 15.20 1.53 -13.47
N LEU A 176 15.35 0.19 -13.30
CA LEU A 176 15.13 -0.78 -14.38
C LEU A 176 13.67 -0.78 -14.84
N MET A 177 12.71 -0.83 -13.93
CA MET A 177 11.29 -0.82 -14.26
C MET A 177 10.87 0.45 -15.02
N ASN A 178 11.46 1.60 -14.68
CA ASN A 178 11.19 2.88 -15.31
C ASN A 178 12.06 3.15 -16.56
N TYR A 179 13.00 2.24 -16.89
CA TYR A 179 13.83 2.42 -18.06
C TYR A 179 12.98 2.37 -19.33
N ARG A 180 13.12 3.40 -20.19
CA ARG A 180 12.53 3.44 -21.53
C ARG A 180 13.59 3.25 -22.60
N PHE A 181 13.31 2.35 -23.53
CA PHE A 181 14.18 2.11 -24.67
C PHE A 181 14.14 3.31 -25.62
N LYS A 182 15.31 3.84 -25.97
CA LYS A 182 15.43 5.05 -26.78
C LYS A 182 15.56 4.75 -28.27
N GLU A 183 15.97 3.53 -28.63
CA GLU A 183 16.34 3.14 -29.99
C GLU A 183 15.84 1.73 -30.34
N GLY A 184 15.91 1.38 -31.63
CA GLY A 184 15.58 0.05 -32.14
C GLY A 184 14.05 -0.25 -32.13
N LYS A 185 13.73 -1.54 -32.25
CA LYS A 185 12.31 -1.99 -32.33
C LYS A 185 11.54 -1.74 -31.03
N LEU A 186 12.25 -1.66 -29.89
CA LEU A 186 11.64 -1.41 -28.57
C LEU A 186 11.57 0.08 -28.23
N LYS A 187 11.89 0.98 -29.17
CA LYS A 187 11.78 2.43 -28.92
C LYS A 187 10.42 2.79 -28.34
N ASP A 188 10.42 3.60 -27.27
CA ASP A 188 9.27 4.09 -26.51
C ASP A 188 8.62 3.06 -25.58
N PHE A 189 9.06 1.78 -25.57
CA PHE A 189 8.66 0.81 -24.58
C PHE A 189 9.40 1.03 -23.27
N SER A 190 8.70 0.90 -22.12
CA SER A 190 9.40 0.75 -20.85
C SER A 190 9.75 -0.73 -20.58
N PHE A 191 10.76 -0.97 -19.75
CA PHE A 191 11.04 -2.33 -19.29
C PHE A 191 9.83 -2.94 -18.57
N ALA A 192 9.11 -2.12 -17.80
CA ALA A 192 7.90 -2.59 -17.10
C ALA A 192 6.78 -3.01 -18.06
N ASP A 193 6.63 -2.38 -19.23
CA ASP A 193 5.65 -2.82 -20.23
C ASP A 193 5.97 -4.23 -20.72
N ILE A 194 7.25 -4.48 -21.03
CA ILE A 194 7.73 -5.80 -21.48
C ILE A 194 7.57 -6.83 -20.36
N TYR A 195 7.94 -6.47 -19.13
CA TYR A 195 7.81 -7.33 -17.96
C TYR A 195 6.37 -7.72 -17.70
N LEU A 196 5.43 -6.77 -17.64
CA LEU A 196 4.02 -7.03 -17.40
C LEU A 196 3.38 -7.86 -18.53
N SER A 197 3.78 -7.63 -19.79
CA SER A 197 3.35 -8.47 -20.91
C SER A 197 3.82 -9.90 -20.75
N ALA A 198 5.08 -10.12 -20.36
CA ALA A 198 5.58 -11.47 -20.08
C ALA A 198 4.82 -12.12 -18.93
N MET A 199 4.57 -11.40 -17.84
CA MET A 199 3.78 -11.88 -16.70
C MET A 199 2.36 -12.28 -17.12
N GLN A 200 1.70 -11.47 -17.95
CA GLN A 200 0.35 -11.77 -18.44
C GLN A 200 0.33 -13.02 -19.33
N ASN A 201 1.35 -13.22 -20.15
CA ASN A 201 1.46 -14.46 -20.96
C ASN A 201 1.73 -15.70 -20.11
N ILE A 202 2.47 -15.59 -19.00
CA ILE A 202 2.79 -16.71 -18.10
C ILE A 202 1.59 -17.07 -17.22
N TYR A 203 0.91 -16.07 -16.65
CA TYR A 203 -0.14 -16.28 -15.63
C TYR A 203 -1.56 -16.15 -16.15
N GLY A 204 -1.73 -15.86 -17.43
CA GLY A 204 -2.99 -15.95 -18.17
C GLY A 204 -3.88 -14.73 -18.14
N ASP A 205 -3.90 -13.96 -17.04
CA ASP A 205 -4.70 -12.74 -16.94
C ASP A 205 -3.96 -11.61 -16.20
N PHE A 206 -4.51 -10.42 -16.29
CA PHE A 206 -3.88 -9.22 -15.73
C PHE A 206 -3.88 -9.21 -14.20
N ALA A 207 -4.95 -9.68 -13.55
CA ALA A 207 -5.06 -9.68 -12.10
C ALA A 207 -4.02 -10.62 -11.47
N ASN A 208 -3.93 -11.86 -11.97
CA ASN A 208 -2.91 -12.82 -11.54
C ASN A 208 -1.49 -12.31 -11.81
N SER A 209 -1.28 -11.63 -12.92
CA SER A 209 0.03 -11.02 -13.26
C SER A 209 0.46 -9.98 -12.25
N ILE A 210 -0.47 -9.14 -11.79
CA ILE A 210 -0.20 -8.15 -10.75
C ILE A 210 0.08 -8.82 -9.40
N GLU A 211 -0.72 -9.82 -9.01
CA GLU A 211 -0.50 -10.58 -7.77
C GLU A 211 0.89 -11.22 -7.76
N LYS A 212 1.27 -11.88 -8.85
CA LYS A 212 2.60 -12.51 -8.97
C LYS A 212 3.74 -11.48 -9.06
N THR A 213 3.50 -10.33 -9.66
CA THR A 213 4.44 -9.21 -9.62
C THR A 213 4.66 -8.70 -8.19
N ASN A 214 3.61 -8.62 -7.40
CA ASN A 214 3.69 -8.26 -5.98
C ASN A 214 4.58 -9.26 -5.19
N GLU A 215 4.43 -10.56 -5.46
CA GLU A 215 5.27 -11.60 -4.85
C GLU A 215 6.74 -11.46 -5.29
N ILE A 216 7.02 -11.36 -6.60
CA ILE A 216 8.38 -11.30 -7.18
C ILE A 216 9.13 -10.08 -6.66
N LEU A 217 8.49 -8.92 -6.62
CA LEU A 217 9.09 -7.68 -6.14
C LEU A 217 9.06 -7.54 -4.62
N SER A 218 8.50 -8.54 -3.91
CA SER A 218 8.41 -8.58 -2.44
C SER A 218 7.88 -7.26 -1.87
N ILE A 219 6.74 -6.79 -2.38
CA ILE A 219 6.16 -5.52 -1.96
C ILE A 219 5.71 -5.56 -0.49
N THR A 220 5.72 -4.40 0.15
CA THR A 220 5.14 -4.21 1.48
C THR A 220 3.67 -3.89 1.35
N GLY A 221 2.80 -4.83 1.71
CA GLY A 221 1.35 -4.69 1.53
C GLY A 221 0.88 -5.26 0.20
N ASN A 222 -0.17 -4.68 -0.37
CA ASN A 222 -0.83 -5.17 -1.58
C ASN A 222 -1.17 -4.01 -2.53
N VAL A 223 -1.15 -4.26 -3.83
CA VAL A 223 -1.58 -3.33 -4.87
C VAL A 223 -2.70 -3.97 -5.66
N LEU A 224 -3.83 -3.30 -5.74
CA LEU A 224 -5.01 -3.76 -6.45
C LEU A 224 -5.44 -2.70 -7.48
N PRO A 225 -5.78 -3.08 -8.71
CA PRO A 225 -6.52 -2.18 -9.60
C PRO A 225 -7.93 -1.96 -9.05
N ILE A 226 -8.49 -0.77 -9.23
CA ILE A 226 -9.87 -0.50 -8.78
C ILE A 226 -10.89 -1.33 -9.56
N THR A 227 -10.65 -1.54 -10.84
CA THR A 227 -11.47 -2.34 -11.76
C THR A 227 -10.60 -3.01 -12.82
N LEU A 228 -11.10 -4.09 -13.38
CA LEU A 228 -10.54 -4.76 -14.56
C LEU A 228 -11.36 -4.47 -15.81
N ASP A 229 -12.53 -3.83 -15.65
CA ASP A 229 -13.39 -3.46 -16.77
C ASP A 229 -12.81 -2.27 -17.54
N GLU A 230 -12.97 -2.27 -18.84
CA GLU A 230 -12.67 -1.09 -19.67
C GLU A 230 -13.68 0.01 -19.38
N MET A 231 -13.20 1.20 -19.01
CA MET A 231 -14.04 2.34 -18.69
C MET A 231 -13.43 3.65 -19.19
N ASN A 232 -14.29 4.58 -19.58
CA ASN A 232 -13.92 5.95 -19.91
C ASN A 232 -14.37 6.88 -18.79
N ILE A 233 -13.58 7.89 -18.50
CA ILE A 233 -13.97 9.01 -17.65
C ILE A 233 -14.58 10.06 -18.56
N CYS A 234 -15.84 10.38 -18.29
CA CYS A 234 -16.57 11.43 -18.97
C CYS A 234 -16.79 12.61 -18.02
N ALA A 235 -16.75 13.82 -18.53
CA ALA A 235 -17.09 15.03 -17.81
C ALA A 235 -18.24 15.77 -18.49
N GLU A 236 -19.14 16.30 -17.68
CA GLU A 236 -20.14 17.27 -18.09
C GLU A 236 -19.73 18.62 -17.51
N LEU A 237 -19.64 19.63 -18.37
CA LEU A 237 -19.30 20.99 -17.97
C LEU A 237 -20.58 21.78 -17.63
N GLN A 238 -20.42 22.92 -16.94
CA GLN A 238 -21.54 23.78 -16.55
C GLN A 238 -22.31 24.36 -17.77
N ASP A 239 -21.65 24.46 -18.93
CA ASP A 239 -22.28 24.88 -20.18
C ASP A 239 -23.04 23.76 -20.91
N GLY A 240 -23.11 22.55 -20.31
CA GLY A 240 -23.73 21.36 -20.89
C GLY A 240 -22.86 20.57 -21.86
N THR A 241 -21.60 20.97 -22.05
CA THR A 241 -20.66 20.25 -22.92
C THR A 241 -20.31 18.91 -22.29
N ILE A 242 -20.35 17.84 -23.07
CA ILE A 242 -19.96 16.49 -22.65
C ILE A 242 -18.61 16.15 -23.28
N ILE A 243 -17.66 15.74 -22.43
CA ILE A 243 -16.32 15.31 -22.82
C ILE A 243 -16.18 13.83 -22.47
N THR A 244 -15.81 13.00 -23.44
CA THR A 244 -15.72 11.54 -23.28
C THR A 244 -14.29 11.02 -23.21
N GLN A 245 -13.29 11.89 -23.28
CA GLN A 245 -11.87 11.56 -23.20
C GLN A 245 -11.24 12.32 -22.03
N ARG A 246 -10.66 11.58 -21.10
CA ARG A 246 -9.99 12.12 -19.90
C ARG A 246 -8.95 13.20 -20.26
N SER A 247 -8.10 12.92 -21.24
CA SER A 247 -7.02 13.82 -21.68
C SER A 247 -7.50 15.18 -22.20
N LYS A 248 -8.73 15.24 -22.66
CA LYS A 248 -9.32 16.48 -23.19
C LYS A 248 -10.06 17.32 -22.15
N ILE A 249 -10.29 16.80 -20.93
CA ILE A 249 -11.10 17.49 -19.94
C ILE A 249 -10.49 18.86 -19.60
N ALA A 250 -9.25 18.87 -19.11
CA ALA A 250 -8.60 20.11 -18.68
C ALA A 250 -8.50 21.14 -19.80
N GLN A 251 -8.06 20.73 -20.99
CA GLN A 251 -7.94 21.64 -22.12
C GLN A 251 -9.29 22.22 -22.55
N THR A 252 -10.34 21.39 -22.62
CA THR A 252 -11.68 21.88 -23.02
C THR A 252 -12.27 22.84 -21.99
N VAL A 253 -12.04 22.59 -20.70
CA VAL A 253 -12.46 23.50 -19.62
C VAL A 253 -11.78 24.86 -19.76
N GLN A 254 -10.47 24.89 -20.03
CA GLN A 254 -9.71 26.12 -20.24
C GLN A 254 -10.17 26.86 -21.52
N ASP A 255 -10.30 26.14 -22.64
CA ASP A 255 -10.70 26.74 -23.94
C ASP A 255 -12.09 27.38 -23.85
N LYS A 256 -13.00 26.78 -23.07
CA LYS A 256 -14.39 27.27 -22.93
C LYS A 256 -14.56 28.21 -21.71
N VAL A 257 -13.53 28.42 -20.90
CA VAL A 257 -13.59 29.26 -19.70
C VAL A 257 -14.81 28.87 -18.83
N THR A 258 -14.97 27.58 -18.54
CA THR A 258 -16.09 27.01 -17.77
C THR A 258 -15.57 26.10 -16.66
N LYS A 259 -16.45 25.53 -15.85
CA LYS A 259 -16.10 24.59 -14.79
C LYS A 259 -16.71 23.21 -15.05
N ILE A 260 -16.10 22.19 -14.45
CA ILE A 260 -16.68 20.82 -14.44
C ILE A 260 -17.92 20.85 -13.54
N ASN A 261 -19.04 20.37 -14.07
CA ASN A 261 -20.28 20.17 -13.32
C ASN A 261 -20.23 18.81 -12.61
N ARG A 262 -19.92 17.77 -13.37
CA ARG A 262 -19.77 16.40 -12.82
C ARG A 262 -18.91 15.54 -13.72
N VAL A 263 -18.33 14.49 -13.11
CA VAL A 263 -17.68 13.38 -13.83
C VAL A 263 -18.45 12.09 -13.62
N TYR A 264 -18.39 11.21 -14.60
CA TYR A 264 -19.03 9.91 -14.55
C TYR A 264 -18.25 8.87 -15.37
N LEU A 265 -18.53 7.61 -15.11
CA LEU A 265 -17.90 6.49 -15.82
C LEU A 265 -18.79 6.01 -16.97
N ASN A 266 -18.18 5.64 -18.07
CA ASN A 266 -18.85 5.00 -19.18
C ASN A 266 -18.11 3.68 -19.55
N PRO A 267 -18.72 2.50 -19.32
CA PRO A 267 -20.04 2.26 -18.73
C PRO A 267 -20.11 2.59 -17.22
N ALA A 268 -21.28 3.03 -16.75
CA ALA A 268 -21.48 3.46 -15.36
C ALA A 268 -21.46 2.31 -14.33
N ASN A 269 -21.57 1.06 -14.78
CA ASN A 269 -21.68 -0.13 -13.92
C ASN A 269 -20.41 -0.97 -13.86
N CYS A 270 -19.24 -0.37 -14.11
CA CYS A 270 -17.94 -1.05 -13.96
C CYS A 270 -17.82 -1.74 -12.62
N LYS A 271 -17.41 -3.01 -12.65
CA LYS A 271 -17.26 -3.84 -11.44
C LYS A 271 -15.91 -3.57 -10.78
N THR A 272 -15.89 -3.65 -9.46
CA THR A 272 -14.63 -3.65 -8.71
C THR A 272 -13.80 -4.89 -9.03
N ALA A 273 -12.48 -4.74 -9.05
CA ALA A 273 -11.59 -5.88 -9.10
C ALA A 273 -11.73 -6.74 -7.81
N PRO A 274 -11.40 -8.04 -7.88
CA PRO A 274 -11.40 -8.92 -6.72
C PRO A 274 -10.53 -8.37 -5.57
N GLY A 275 -10.99 -8.51 -4.33
CA GLY A 275 -10.28 -8.07 -3.13
C GLY A 275 -10.45 -6.58 -2.77
N VAL A 276 -10.96 -5.74 -3.66
CA VAL A 276 -11.12 -4.29 -3.41
C VAL A 276 -12.14 -4.00 -2.31
N LEU A 277 -13.35 -4.54 -2.42
CA LEU A 277 -14.41 -4.29 -1.43
C LEU A 277 -14.08 -4.93 -0.08
N GLU A 278 -13.43 -6.08 -0.09
CA GLU A 278 -12.95 -6.77 1.11
C GLU A 278 -11.91 -5.94 1.84
N ALA A 279 -10.92 -5.40 1.12
CA ALA A 279 -9.90 -4.52 1.70
C ALA A 279 -10.53 -3.27 2.35
N ILE A 280 -11.51 -2.65 1.69
CA ILE A 280 -12.22 -1.48 2.22
C ILE A 280 -13.01 -1.82 3.50
N LYS A 281 -13.69 -2.97 3.54
CA LYS A 281 -14.47 -3.42 4.71
C LYS A 281 -13.60 -3.73 5.91
N GLU A 282 -12.41 -4.27 5.69
CA GLU A 282 -11.49 -4.68 6.73
C GLU A 282 -10.54 -3.58 7.20
N ALA A 283 -10.57 -2.42 6.55
CA ALA A 283 -9.67 -1.30 6.85
C ALA A 283 -9.94 -0.70 8.24
N ASP A 284 -8.88 -0.29 8.92
CA ASP A 284 -8.92 0.58 10.10
C ASP A 284 -8.92 2.06 9.67
N ALA A 285 -8.27 2.38 8.55
CA ALA A 285 -8.25 3.69 7.95
C ALA A 285 -8.30 3.60 6.42
N ILE A 286 -9.05 4.50 5.81
CA ILE A 286 -9.15 4.66 4.35
C ILE A 286 -8.67 6.06 4.02
N ILE A 287 -7.62 6.14 3.21
CA ILE A 287 -7.06 7.39 2.72
C ILE A 287 -7.54 7.59 1.28
N ILE A 288 -8.21 8.69 1.03
CA ILE A 288 -8.73 9.10 -0.28
C ILE A 288 -7.78 10.16 -0.83
N GLY A 289 -7.21 9.90 -2.00
CA GLY A 289 -6.15 10.72 -2.58
C GLY A 289 -4.74 10.33 -2.06
N PRO A 290 -3.71 11.15 -2.38
CA PRO A 290 -3.77 12.29 -3.28
C PRO A 290 -3.99 11.90 -4.74
N GLY A 291 -4.24 12.88 -5.57
CA GLY A 291 -4.43 12.72 -7.00
C GLY A 291 -5.37 13.78 -7.55
N SER A 292 -5.49 13.83 -8.86
CA SER A 292 -6.45 14.70 -9.52
C SER A 292 -7.88 14.36 -9.09
N ILE A 293 -8.61 15.34 -8.58
CA ILE A 293 -9.96 15.12 -8.02
C ILE A 293 -10.87 14.46 -9.07
N TYR A 294 -10.93 15.03 -10.25
CA TYR A 294 -11.89 14.63 -11.29
C TYR A 294 -11.41 13.48 -12.17
N THR A 295 -10.11 13.20 -12.18
CA THR A 295 -9.55 12.19 -13.07
C THR A 295 -8.89 11.00 -12.37
N ASP A 296 -8.54 11.11 -11.08
CA ASP A 296 -7.91 10.02 -10.32
C ASP A 296 -8.65 9.68 -9.02
N VAL A 297 -9.29 10.64 -8.33
CA VAL A 297 -9.95 10.39 -7.04
C VAL A 297 -11.41 9.98 -7.26
N ILE A 298 -12.25 10.90 -7.75
CA ILE A 298 -13.69 10.65 -7.93
C ILE A 298 -13.97 9.43 -8.83
N PRO A 299 -13.30 9.23 -9.97
CA PRO A 299 -13.55 8.06 -10.81
C PRO A 299 -13.35 6.72 -10.09
N ASN A 300 -12.38 6.61 -9.19
CA ASN A 300 -12.20 5.41 -8.38
C ASN A 300 -13.38 5.16 -7.44
N LEU A 301 -13.91 6.23 -6.84
CA LEU A 301 -15.03 6.15 -5.92
C LEU A 301 -16.35 5.83 -6.64
N LEU A 302 -16.46 6.19 -7.90
CA LEU A 302 -17.66 5.92 -8.75
C LEU A 302 -17.74 4.47 -9.22
N VAL A 303 -16.66 3.67 -9.14
CA VAL A 303 -16.73 2.24 -9.46
C VAL A 303 -17.74 1.56 -8.54
N LYS A 304 -18.50 0.63 -9.10
CA LYS A 304 -19.66 0.00 -8.45
C LYS A 304 -19.39 -0.43 -7.01
N ASN A 305 -20.22 0.02 -6.10
CA ASN A 305 -20.21 -0.25 -4.66
C ASN A 305 -19.02 0.34 -3.88
N VAL A 306 -18.02 0.98 -4.48
CA VAL A 306 -16.85 1.52 -3.76
C VAL A 306 -17.29 2.61 -2.77
N ALA A 307 -17.91 3.69 -3.23
CA ALA A 307 -18.35 4.78 -2.36
C ALA A 307 -19.34 4.30 -1.28
N LYS A 308 -20.27 3.38 -1.64
CA LYS A 308 -21.20 2.77 -0.69
C LYS A 308 -20.44 2.03 0.41
N THR A 309 -19.50 1.15 0.05
CA THR A 309 -18.72 0.34 1.00
C THR A 309 -17.86 1.21 1.90
N ILE A 310 -17.26 2.29 1.38
CA ILE A 310 -16.49 3.26 2.18
C ILE A 310 -17.41 3.94 3.21
N ARG A 311 -18.58 4.43 2.81
CA ARG A 311 -19.52 5.09 3.75
C ARG A 311 -20.00 4.16 4.86
N GLU A 312 -20.26 2.89 4.53
CA GLU A 312 -20.71 1.87 5.47
C GLU A 312 -19.57 1.32 6.36
N SER A 313 -18.31 1.54 5.97
CA SER A 313 -17.15 1.09 6.75
C SER A 313 -17.01 1.88 8.05
N LYS A 314 -16.54 1.19 9.11
CA LYS A 314 -16.17 1.80 10.40
C LYS A 314 -14.78 2.44 10.39
N ALA A 315 -14.03 2.30 9.30
CA ALA A 315 -12.71 2.89 9.16
C ALA A 315 -12.73 4.41 9.26
N LEU A 316 -11.63 5.00 9.70
CA LEU A 316 -11.41 6.44 9.59
C LEU A 316 -11.24 6.79 8.10
N LYS A 317 -12.07 7.70 7.59
CA LYS A 317 -12.05 8.14 6.19
C LYS A 317 -11.35 9.48 6.13
N ILE A 318 -10.17 9.49 5.53
CA ILE A 318 -9.24 10.64 5.52
C ILE A 318 -9.04 11.08 4.08
N TYR A 319 -9.37 12.31 3.76
CA TYR A 319 -9.00 12.92 2.50
C TYR A 319 -7.63 13.59 2.63
N LEU A 320 -6.74 13.32 1.68
CA LEU A 320 -5.47 14.04 1.55
C LEU A 320 -5.63 15.13 0.49
N SER A 321 -5.65 16.38 0.95
CA SER A 321 -5.79 17.54 0.08
C SER A 321 -4.59 17.70 -0.85
N ASN A 322 -4.88 18.13 -2.08
CA ASN A 322 -3.86 18.59 -3.00
C ASN A 322 -3.22 19.88 -2.43
N ILE A 323 -1.93 20.06 -2.65
CA ILE A 323 -1.19 21.28 -2.26
C ILE A 323 -1.40 22.38 -3.29
N MET A 324 -1.51 22.00 -4.57
CA MET A 324 -1.67 22.90 -5.70
C MET A 324 -2.96 22.60 -6.44
N THR A 325 -3.58 23.62 -7.00
CA THR A 325 -4.71 23.47 -7.92
C THR A 325 -4.28 22.85 -9.25
N GLU A 326 -5.20 22.28 -9.98
CA GLU A 326 -4.97 21.71 -11.30
C GLU A 326 -5.66 22.55 -12.37
N PRO A 327 -4.90 23.16 -13.29
CA PRO A 327 -5.46 24.02 -14.34
C PRO A 327 -6.48 23.28 -15.20
N GLY A 328 -7.65 23.88 -15.40
CA GLY A 328 -8.74 23.29 -16.14
C GLY A 328 -9.50 22.19 -15.41
N GLN A 329 -9.26 22.02 -14.11
CA GLN A 329 -10.00 21.07 -13.26
C GLN A 329 -10.43 21.71 -11.94
N THR A 330 -9.47 22.21 -11.15
CA THR A 330 -9.70 22.74 -9.81
C THR A 330 -9.17 24.17 -9.68
N ASP A 331 -9.30 24.95 -10.75
CA ASP A 331 -8.89 26.37 -10.73
C ASP A 331 -9.58 27.10 -9.58
N ASP A 332 -8.77 27.77 -8.75
CA ASP A 332 -9.19 28.53 -7.56
C ASP A 332 -9.92 27.73 -6.46
N TYR A 333 -9.85 26.40 -6.47
CA TYR A 333 -10.49 25.58 -5.45
C TYR A 333 -9.78 25.74 -4.11
N SER A 334 -10.57 25.90 -3.06
CA SER A 334 -10.17 25.71 -1.66
C SER A 334 -10.27 24.24 -1.25
N VAL A 335 -9.80 23.91 -0.05
CA VAL A 335 -9.92 22.55 0.49
C VAL A 335 -11.38 22.14 0.65
N SER A 336 -12.27 23.03 1.08
CA SER A 336 -13.70 22.74 1.21
C SER A 336 -14.33 22.42 -0.15
N GLU A 337 -13.96 23.12 -1.21
CA GLU A 337 -14.48 22.87 -2.55
C GLU A 337 -14.02 21.51 -3.11
N HIS A 338 -12.79 21.09 -2.80
CA HIS A 338 -12.33 19.74 -3.12
C HIS A 338 -13.17 18.66 -2.40
N ILE A 339 -13.43 18.85 -1.10
CA ILE A 339 -14.25 17.94 -0.30
C ILE A 339 -15.68 17.90 -0.84
N ASN A 340 -16.27 19.08 -1.13
CA ASN A 340 -17.62 19.20 -1.67
C ASN A 340 -17.76 18.46 -2.99
N SER A 341 -16.79 18.60 -3.89
CA SER A 341 -16.79 17.83 -5.15
C SER A 341 -16.83 16.32 -4.94
N ILE A 342 -16.09 15.82 -3.93
CA ILE A 342 -16.14 14.38 -3.59
C ILE A 342 -17.52 14.02 -3.01
N VAL A 343 -18.06 14.83 -2.12
CA VAL A 343 -19.35 14.58 -1.46
C VAL A 343 -20.52 14.61 -2.45
N GLU A 344 -20.51 15.55 -3.38
CA GLU A 344 -21.53 15.66 -4.44
C GLU A 344 -21.59 14.43 -5.33
N HIS A 345 -20.44 13.84 -5.67
CA HIS A 345 -20.40 12.65 -6.51
C HIS A 345 -20.63 11.34 -5.74
N CYS A 346 -20.20 11.27 -4.47
CA CYS A 346 -20.11 10.02 -3.72
C CYS A 346 -21.05 9.95 -2.50
N GLY A 347 -21.70 11.07 -2.16
CA GLY A 347 -22.65 11.19 -1.04
C GLY A 347 -21.97 11.52 0.30
N LYS A 348 -22.74 12.04 1.24
CA LYS A 348 -22.31 12.40 2.60
C LYS A 348 -21.73 11.20 3.35
N GLY A 349 -20.77 11.46 4.23
CA GLY A 349 -20.11 10.42 5.05
C GLY A 349 -18.98 9.67 4.36
N ILE A 350 -18.55 10.12 3.16
CA ILE A 350 -17.41 9.57 2.44
C ILE A 350 -16.07 10.04 3.02
N VAL A 351 -16.02 11.19 3.66
CA VAL A 351 -14.85 11.80 4.32
C VAL A 351 -15.22 12.15 5.76
N ASN A 352 -14.35 11.82 6.72
CA ASN A 352 -14.47 12.24 8.14
C ASN A 352 -13.41 13.29 8.50
N PHE A 353 -12.22 13.19 7.94
CA PHE A 353 -11.09 14.05 8.23
C PHE A 353 -10.40 14.47 6.93
N CYS A 354 -9.83 15.68 6.94
CA CYS A 354 -8.97 16.15 5.88
C CYS A 354 -7.58 16.42 6.44
N ILE A 355 -6.56 16.05 5.71
CA ILE A 355 -5.17 16.42 5.98
C ILE A 355 -4.71 17.33 4.87
N SER A 356 -4.34 18.56 5.25
CA SER A 356 -3.77 19.56 4.35
C SER A 356 -2.40 19.98 4.85
N ASP A 357 -1.51 20.33 3.94
CA ASP A 357 -0.17 20.81 4.27
C ASP A 357 -0.22 22.32 4.59
N LEU A 358 0.22 22.67 5.80
CA LEU A 358 0.39 24.06 6.26
C LEU A 358 1.83 24.55 6.14
N GLY A 359 2.72 23.73 5.59
CA GLY A 359 4.14 24.07 5.44
C GLY A 359 4.35 25.22 4.45
N GLU A 360 5.36 26.03 4.72
CA GLU A 360 5.79 27.03 3.75
C GLU A 360 6.39 26.34 2.51
N ILE A 361 5.73 26.54 1.37
CA ILE A 361 6.24 26.05 0.10
C ILE A 361 7.37 26.95 -0.36
N VAL A 362 8.48 26.36 -0.75
CA VAL A 362 9.63 27.14 -1.28
C VAL A 362 9.17 28.00 -2.46
N PRO A 363 9.44 29.31 -2.46
CA PRO A 363 8.93 30.27 -3.47
C PRO A 363 9.27 29.87 -4.92
N GLU A 364 10.38 29.21 -5.13
CA GLU A 364 10.80 28.72 -6.46
C GLU A 364 9.80 27.68 -7.03
N TYR A 365 9.28 26.78 -6.19
CA TYR A 365 8.26 25.83 -6.61
C TYR A 365 6.92 26.51 -6.89
N ILE A 366 6.50 27.45 -6.03
CA ILE A 366 5.27 28.24 -6.25
C ILE A 366 5.37 28.93 -7.62
N ARG A 367 6.48 29.62 -7.88
CA ARG A 367 6.70 30.31 -9.17
C ARG A 367 6.62 29.35 -10.35
N LYS A 368 7.23 28.17 -10.23
CA LYS A 368 7.19 27.14 -11.30
C LYS A 368 5.74 26.67 -11.57
N TYR A 369 4.97 26.41 -10.52
CA TYR A 369 3.58 25.99 -10.67
C TYR A 369 2.68 27.10 -11.20
N ASN A 370 2.88 28.34 -10.75
CA ASN A 370 2.13 29.51 -11.26
C ASN A 370 2.37 29.72 -12.77
N LEU A 371 3.58 29.47 -13.27
CA LEU A 371 3.87 29.50 -14.70
C LEU A 371 3.11 28.42 -15.50
N MET A 372 2.64 27.37 -14.82
CA MET A 372 1.80 26.32 -15.41
C MET A 372 0.30 26.57 -15.19
N GLY A 373 -0.08 27.70 -14.59
CA GLY A 373 -1.46 28.04 -14.28
C GLY A 373 -2.00 27.46 -12.97
N SER A 374 -1.15 26.76 -12.17
CA SER A 374 -1.53 26.25 -10.86
C SER A 374 -1.31 27.27 -9.77
N SER A 375 -2.20 27.33 -8.78
CA SER A 375 -2.06 28.10 -7.55
C SER A 375 -2.04 27.18 -6.32
N THR A 376 -1.62 27.70 -5.18
CA THR A 376 -1.73 26.96 -3.91
C THR A 376 -3.20 26.83 -3.52
N VAL A 377 -3.58 25.64 -3.05
CA VAL A 377 -4.94 25.39 -2.54
C VAL A 377 -5.14 26.18 -1.24
N GLU A 378 -6.17 27.00 -1.17
CA GLU A 378 -6.54 27.76 0.03
C GLU A 378 -7.13 26.83 1.09
N ILE A 379 -6.69 26.99 2.35
CA ILE A 379 -7.19 26.21 3.48
C ILE A 379 -8.23 27.02 4.25
N ASP A 380 -9.48 26.81 3.91
CA ASP A 380 -10.64 27.49 4.49
C ASP A 380 -11.26 26.67 5.64
N SER A 381 -10.48 26.52 6.72
CA SER A 381 -10.81 25.64 7.87
C SER A 381 -12.18 25.93 8.52
N ASP A 382 -12.67 27.16 8.44
CA ASP A 382 -13.96 27.55 9.04
C ASP A 382 -15.16 26.98 8.28
N LYS A 383 -15.06 26.84 6.96
CA LYS A 383 -16.09 26.21 6.16
C LYS A 383 -16.12 24.68 6.36
N ILE A 384 -14.96 24.04 6.49
CA ILE A 384 -14.83 22.59 6.68
C ILE A 384 -15.45 22.14 8.01
N LYS A 385 -15.37 22.94 9.08
CA LYS A 385 -15.94 22.61 10.40
C LYS A 385 -17.47 22.70 10.46
N GLY A 386 -18.10 23.39 9.54
CA GLY A 386 -19.56 23.62 9.52
C GLY A 386 -20.37 22.52 8.80
N GLU A 387 -19.75 21.58 8.14
CA GLU A 387 -20.42 20.60 7.26
C GLU A 387 -20.56 19.19 7.88
N ASN A 388 -20.31 19.00 9.18
CA ASN A 388 -20.48 17.74 9.90
C ASN A 388 -21.89 17.59 10.48
#